data_f817ad86c364e9305319bd3c7d5773cb
#
_entry.id   f817ad86c364e9305319bd3c7d5773cb
#
_cell.length_a   1.000
_cell.length_b   1.000
_cell.length_c   1.000
_cell.angle_alpha   90.00
_cell.angle_beta   90.00
_cell.angle_gamma   90.00
#
_symmetry.space_group_name_H-M   'P 1'
#
loop_
_entity.id
_entity.type
_entity.pdbx_description
1 polymer ?
#
loop_
_entity_poly.entity_id
_entity_poly.type
_entity_poly.pdbx_seq_one_letter_code
_entity_poly.pdbx_strand_id
1 'polypeptide(L)'
;MTTKDVDFFGKTRGHIQAIHNEISALSKSKPDVPINKFKLGFINEKLRETNTLLKGAFKPFEKFETFDEDALPTNSDVVLVLAQYLDCLESWRCANIHSDDFNWYWKVDGESIETERPTRYRKS
;
A
#
# COMPACT_ATOMS: atom_id res chain seq x y z
N MET A 1 0.70 10.24 -15.96
CA MET A 1 1.19 10.26 -14.54
C MET A 1 2.11 11.44 -14.34
N THR A 2 2.03 12.08 -13.19
CA THR A 2 2.82 13.28 -12.86
C THR A 2 3.80 12.97 -11.73
N THR A 3 4.75 13.90 -11.51
CA THR A 3 5.66 13.85 -10.36
C THR A 3 4.90 13.80 -9.04
N LYS A 4 3.75 14.49 -8.96
CA LYS A 4 2.88 14.46 -7.77
C LYS A 4 2.34 13.07 -7.49
N ASP A 5 2.02 12.31 -8.52
CA ASP A 5 1.54 10.92 -8.37
C ASP A 5 2.65 10.02 -7.79
N VAL A 6 3.89 10.21 -8.23
CA VAL A 6 5.04 9.48 -7.71
C VAL A 6 5.27 9.82 -6.23
N ASP A 7 5.22 11.10 -5.87
CA ASP A 7 5.38 11.55 -4.49
C ASP A 7 4.26 11.02 -3.59
N PHE A 8 3.03 11.06 -4.07
CA PHE A 8 1.87 10.53 -3.34
C PHE A 8 2.00 9.03 -3.12
N PHE A 9 2.40 8.28 -4.15
CA PHE A 9 2.68 6.85 -4.02
C PHE A 9 3.74 6.58 -2.94
N GLY A 10 4.85 7.29 -2.99
CA GLY A 10 5.95 7.10 -2.03
C GLY A 10 5.51 7.33 -0.58
N LYS A 11 4.78 8.40 -0.33
CA LYS A 11 4.25 8.70 1.00
C LYS A 11 3.24 7.65 1.45
N THR A 12 2.32 7.29 0.58
CA THR A 12 1.27 6.30 0.86
C THR A 12 1.88 4.94 1.19
N ARG A 13 2.80 4.46 0.35
CA ARG A 13 3.49 3.19 0.59
C ARG A 13 4.28 3.23 1.90
N GLY A 14 4.99 4.33 2.14
CA GLY A 14 5.77 4.49 3.37
C GLY A 14 4.90 4.41 4.62
N HIS A 15 3.75 5.08 4.63
CA HIS A 15 2.81 5.03 5.75
C HIS A 15 2.26 3.62 5.96
N ILE A 16 1.78 2.97 4.91
CA ILE A 16 1.23 1.60 5.00
C ILE A 16 2.30 0.62 5.46
N GLN A 17 3.53 0.73 4.95
CA GLN A 17 4.63 -0.14 5.36
C GLN A 17 4.98 0.05 6.84
N ALA A 18 5.06 1.29 7.31
CA ALA A 18 5.38 1.58 8.70
C ALA A 18 4.32 1.03 9.66
N ILE A 19 3.04 1.22 9.32
CA ILE A 19 1.93 0.68 10.12
C ILE A 19 1.95 -0.84 10.10
N HIS A 20 2.14 -1.45 8.93
CA HIS A 20 2.24 -2.90 8.80
C HIS A 20 3.34 -3.47 9.70
N ASN A 21 4.51 -2.84 9.71
CA ASN A 21 5.63 -3.27 10.53
C ASN A 21 5.28 -3.22 12.03
N GLU A 22 4.66 -2.14 12.47
CA GLU A 22 4.27 -1.97 13.86
C GLU A 22 3.22 -2.98 14.29
N ILE A 23 2.16 -3.13 13.51
CA ILE A 23 1.08 -4.05 13.87
C ILE A 23 1.52 -5.51 13.73
N SER A 24 2.41 -5.82 12.78
CA SER A 24 3.03 -7.14 12.68
C SER A 24 3.78 -7.53 13.96
N ALA A 25 4.53 -6.59 14.53
CA ALA A 25 5.23 -6.81 15.79
C ALA A 25 4.25 -7.10 16.94
N LEU A 26 3.17 -6.32 17.03
CA LEU A 26 2.12 -6.57 18.03
C LEU A 26 1.44 -7.92 17.81
N SER A 27 1.16 -8.27 16.56
CA SER A 27 0.45 -9.50 16.21
C SER A 27 1.22 -10.77 16.57
N LYS A 28 2.55 -10.71 16.63
CA LYS A 28 3.36 -11.87 17.02
C LYS A 28 3.02 -12.38 18.40
N SER A 29 2.78 -11.50 19.36
CA SER A 29 2.44 -11.87 20.74
C SER A 29 0.95 -11.80 21.02
N LYS A 30 0.21 -10.99 20.28
CA LYS A 30 -1.22 -10.72 20.53
C LYS A 30 -2.03 -10.72 19.23
N PRO A 31 -2.06 -11.84 18.48
CA PRO A 31 -2.72 -11.86 17.17
C PRO A 31 -4.23 -11.65 17.23
N ASP A 32 -4.87 -12.18 18.26
CA ASP A 32 -6.33 -12.18 18.41
C ASP A 32 -6.88 -11.03 19.25
N VAL A 33 -6.00 -10.13 19.71
CA VAL A 33 -6.41 -8.95 20.47
C VAL A 33 -6.95 -7.89 19.49
N PRO A 34 -8.12 -7.28 19.79
CA PRO A 34 -8.65 -6.18 18.99
C PRO A 34 -7.65 -5.02 18.93
N ILE A 35 -7.55 -4.41 17.76
CA ILE A 35 -6.67 -3.26 17.58
C ILE A 35 -7.15 -2.08 18.43
N ASN A 36 -6.21 -1.27 18.86
CA ASN A 36 -6.49 -0.01 19.56
C ASN A 36 -7.29 0.93 18.62
N LYS A 37 -8.38 1.50 19.15
CA LYS A 37 -9.27 2.35 18.35
C LYS A 37 -8.57 3.60 17.80
N PHE A 38 -7.67 4.18 18.57
CA PHE A 38 -6.88 5.33 18.12
C PHE A 38 -6.01 4.98 16.93
N LYS A 39 -5.32 3.83 16.99
CA LYS A 39 -4.51 3.34 15.86
C LYS A 39 -5.37 3.04 14.65
N LEU A 40 -6.54 2.49 14.86
CA LEU A 40 -7.46 2.16 13.76
C LEU A 40 -7.89 3.41 12.99
N GLY A 41 -8.09 4.52 13.69
CA GLY A 41 -8.41 5.79 13.03
C GLY A 41 -7.34 6.22 12.05
N PHE A 42 -6.07 6.13 12.42
CA PHE A 42 -4.95 6.41 11.51
C PHE A 42 -4.89 5.42 10.35
N ILE A 43 -5.08 4.14 10.65
CA ILE A 43 -5.07 3.09 9.62
C ILE A 43 -6.13 3.38 8.57
N ASN A 44 -7.36 3.66 9.00
CA ASN A 44 -8.45 3.96 8.09
C ASN A 44 -8.21 5.21 7.26
N GLU A 45 -7.61 6.24 7.84
CA GLU A 45 -7.22 7.43 7.10
C GLU A 45 -6.24 7.09 5.97
N LYS A 46 -5.23 6.29 6.26
CA LYS A 46 -4.25 5.88 5.25
C LYS A 46 -4.82 4.93 4.22
N LEU A 47 -5.76 4.08 4.62
CA LEU A 47 -6.49 3.24 3.66
C LEU A 47 -7.33 4.09 2.70
N ARG A 48 -8.02 5.11 3.19
CA ARG A 48 -8.77 6.03 2.33
C ARG A 48 -7.87 6.70 1.30
N GLU A 49 -6.71 7.21 1.74
CA GLU A 49 -5.72 7.82 0.83
C GLU A 49 -5.23 6.81 -0.21
N THR A 50 -4.91 5.59 0.23
CA THR A 50 -4.43 4.53 -0.65
C THR A 50 -5.50 4.15 -1.69
N ASN A 51 -6.76 4.10 -1.28
CA ASN A 51 -7.87 3.77 -2.18
C ASN A 51 -8.10 4.84 -3.25
N THR A 52 -7.62 6.06 -3.06
CA THR A 52 -7.67 7.06 -4.14
C THR A 52 -6.68 6.74 -5.25
N LEU A 53 -5.61 6.04 -4.93
CA LEU A 53 -4.58 5.63 -5.90
C LEU A 53 -4.91 4.30 -6.56
N LEU A 54 -5.27 3.30 -5.74
CA LEU A 54 -5.53 1.94 -6.22
C LEU A 54 -6.99 1.78 -6.66
N LYS A 55 -7.19 1.72 -7.96
CA LYS A 55 -8.52 1.58 -8.58
C LYS A 55 -8.58 0.39 -9.52
N GLY A 56 -9.76 -0.14 -9.71
CA GLY A 56 -9.98 -1.24 -10.65
C GLY A 56 -9.18 -2.48 -10.27
N ALA A 57 -8.41 -2.98 -11.22
CA ALA A 57 -7.61 -4.21 -11.06
C ALA A 57 -6.53 -4.13 -9.98
N PHE A 58 -6.17 -2.92 -9.53
CA PHE A 58 -5.16 -2.72 -8.49
C PHE A 58 -5.75 -2.68 -7.09
N LYS A 59 -7.06 -2.66 -6.95
CA LYS A 59 -7.72 -2.67 -5.63
C LYS A 59 -7.63 -4.08 -5.04
N PRO A 60 -7.14 -4.24 -3.79
CA PRO A 60 -6.99 -5.59 -3.22
C PRO A 60 -8.31 -6.29 -2.95
N PHE A 61 -9.35 -5.55 -2.59
CA PHE A 61 -10.67 -6.10 -2.29
C PHE A 61 -11.74 -5.24 -2.95
N GLU A 62 -12.67 -5.87 -3.64
CA GLU A 62 -13.69 -5.17 -4.40
C GLU A 62 -14.60 -4.31 -3.53
N LYS A 63 -15.01 -4.85 -2.37
CA LYS A 63 -16.01 -4.22 -1.49
C LYS A 63 -15.44 -3.65 -0.20
N PHE A 64 -14.15 -3.76 0.02
CA PHE A 64 -13.51 -3.24 1.23
C PHE A 64 -12.94 -1.86 0.97
N GLU A 65 -13.23 -0.91 1.84
CA GLU A 65 -12.63 0.43 1.80
C GLU A 65 -11.83 0.72 3.08
N THR A 66 -12.47 0.51 4.23
CA THR A 66 -11.86 0.72 5.55
C THR A 66 -12.46 -0.28 6.54
N PHE A 67 -11.81 -0.42 7.69
CA PHE A 67 -12.36 -1.23 8.78
C PHE A 67 -13.49 -0.48 9.47
N ASP A 68 -14.46 -1.25 9.99
CA ASP A 68 -15.51 -0.72 10.85
C ASP A 68 -14.89 -0.38 12.21
N GLU A 69 -14.94 0.88 12.61
CA GLU A 69 -14.36 1.36 13.85
C GLU A 69 -15.17 0.94 15.09
N ASP A 70 -16.41 0.50 14.89
CA ASP A 70 -17.25 -0.02 15.98
C ASP A 70 -17.08 -1.53 16.19
N ALA A 71 -16.64 -2.25 15.17
CA ALA A 71 -16.35 -3.68 15.23
C ALA A 71 -14.84 -3.89 15.01
N LEU A 72 -14.06 -3.60 16.04
CA LEU A 72 -12.60 -3.56 15.95
C LEU A 72 -12.02 -4.86 15.40
N PRO A 73 -11.24 -4.81 14.31
CA PRO A 73 -10.52 -5.98 13.83
C PRO A 73 -9.41 -6.37 14.81
N THR A 74 -8.96 -7.62 14.72
CA THR A 74 -7.80 -8.06 15.50
C THR A 74 -6.51 -7.55 14.87
N ASN A 75 -5.41 -7.60 15.63
CA ASN A 75 -4.09 -7.24 15.10
C ASN A 75 -3.76 -8.07 13.87
N SER A 76 -4.02 -9.38 13.88
CA SER A 76 -3.74 -10.25 12.73
C SER A 76 -4.61 -9.92 11.52
N ASP A 77 -5.86 -9.51 11.71
CA ASP A 77 -6.73 -9.07 10.62
C ASP A 77 -6.16 -7.85 9.92
N VAL A 78 -5.67 -6.89 10.71
CA VAL A 78 -5.06 -5.67 10.17
C VAL A 78 -3.80 -6.00 9.39
N VAL A 79 -2.93 -6.86 9.92
CA VAL A 79 -1.71 -7.30 9.23
C VAL A 79 -2.06 -7.92 7.87
N LEU A 80 -3.05 -8.80 7.83
CA LEU A 80 -3.48 -9.45 6.60
C LEU A 80 -3.91 -8.43 5.54
N VAL A 81 -4.76 -7.50 5.92
CA VAL A 81 -5.29 -6.50 4.98
C VAL A 81 -4.19 -5.56 4.49
N LEU A 82 -3.34 -5.06 5.39
CA LEU A 82 -2.25 -4.15 5.00
C LEU A 82 -1.23 -4.84 4.09
N ALA A 83 -0.96 -6.12 4.30
CA ALA A 83 -0.08 -6.89 3.42
C ALA A 83 -0.64 -6.94 1.99
N GLN A 84 -1.96 -7.11 1.84
CA GLN A 84 -2.60 -7.10 0.52
C GLN A 84 -2.50 -5.72 -0.15
N TYR A 85 -2.65 -4.65 0.62
CA TYR A 85 -2.46 -3.30 0.09
C TYR A 85 -1.02 -3.06 -0.36
N LEU A 86 -0.02 -3.53 0.38
CA LEU A 86 1.37 -3.41 -0.02
C LEU A 86 1.65 -4.16 -1.32
N ASP A 87 1.08 -5.35 -1.49
CA ASP A 87 1.17 -6.11 -2.72
C ASP A 87 0.59 -5.35 -3.91
N CYS A 88 -0.59 -4.76 -3.72
CA CYS A 88 -1.26 -4.02 -4.78
C CYS A 88 -0.54 -2.72 -5.12
N LEU A 89 0.05 -2.06 -4.12
CA LEU A 89 0.89 -0.88 -4.35
C LEU A 89 2.10 -1.23 -5.21
N GLU A 90 2.75 -2.35 -4.96
CA GLU A 90 3.88 -2.79 -5.79
C GLU A 90 3.42 -3.17 -7.20
N SER A 91 2.27 -3.82 -7.34
CA SER A 91 1.71 -4.11 -8.67
C SER A 91 1.42 -2.83 -9.45
N TRP A 92 0.87 -1.82 -8.78
CA TRP A 92 0.61 -0.51 -9.37
C TRP A 92 1.92 0.15 -9.81
N ARG A 93 2.95 0.11 -8.97
CA ARG A 93 4.27 0.64 -9.31
C ARG A 93 4.83 -0.05 -10.55
N CYS A 94 4.81 -1.39 -10.56
CA CYS A 94 5.33 -2.17 -11.70
C CYS A 94 4.64 -1.85 -13.01
N ALA A 95 3.36 -1.51 -12.98
CA ALA A 95 2.61 -1.11 -14.17
C ALA A 95 2.95 0.32 -14.65
N ASN A 96 3.61 1.12 -13.81
CA ASN A 96 3.88 2.53 -14.07
C ASN A 96 5.39 2.86 -14.13
N ILE A 97 6.22 1.85 -14.32
CA ILE A 97 7.66 2.01 -14.48
C ILE A 97 8.14 1.36 -15.78
N HIS A 98 9.28 1.81 -16.27
CA HIS A 98 9.94 1.22 -17.44
C HIS A 98 11.45 1.19 -17.21
N SER A 99 12.14 0.36 -17.96
CA SER A 99 13.60 0.32 -17.94
C SER A 99 14.19 0.90 -19.21
N ASP A 100 15.35 1.51 -19.06
CA ASP A 100 16.31 1.61 -20.14
C ASP A 100 17.29 0.41 -20.02
N ASP A 101 18.47 0.49 -20.64
CA ASP A 101 19.41 -0.64 -20.64
C ASP A 101 19.95 -1.01 -19.24
N PHE A 102 19.91 -0.09 -18.25
CA PHE A 102 20.58 -0.26 -16.98
C PHE A 102 19.71 0.06 -15.76
N ASN A 103 18.77 1.01 -15.90
CA ASN A 103 18.03 1.54 -14.76
C ASN A 103 16.53 1.51 -15.00
N TRP A 104 15.76 1.62 -13.91
CA TRP A 104 14.31 1.70 -13.94
C TRP A 104 13.83 3.11 -13.62
N TYR A 105 12.80 3.55 -14.31
CA TYR A 105 12.25 4.89 -14.18
C TYR A 105 10.72 4.86 -14.14
N TRP A 106 10.16 5.82 -13.43
CA TRP A 106 8.72 6.04 -13.49
C TRP A 106 8.31 6.54 -14.88
N LYS A 107 7.11 6.14 -15.30
CA LYS A 107 6.51 6.64 -16.56
C LYS A 107 5.92 8.02 -16.35
N VAL A 108 6.75 9.03 -16.26
CA VAL A 108 6.37 10.43 -16.07
C VAL A 108 6.84 11.24 -17.28
N ASP A 109 5.93 11.98 -17.90
CA ASP A 109 6.25 12.79 -19.06
C ASP A 109 7.19 13.93 -18.70
N GLY A 110 8.24 14.11 -19.51
CA GLY A 110 9.16 15.23 -19.38
C GLY A 110 10.18 15.14 -18.26
N GLU A 111 10.17 14.08 -17.45
CA GLU A 111 11.12 13.89 -16.35
C GLU A 111 11.63 12.46 -16.26
N SER A 112 12.88 12.33 -15.79
CA SER A 112 13.48 11.03 -15.51
C SER A 112 13.56 10.86 -14.00
N ILE A 113 12.61 10.11 -13.43
CA ILE A 113 12.60 9.82 -11.99
C ILE A 113 12.96 8.36 -11.81
N GLU A 114 14.15 8.12 -11.29
CA GLU A 114 14.68 6.78 -11.07
C GLU A 114 13.92 6.07 -9.95
N THR A 115 13.75 4.76 -10.09
CA THR A 115 13.11 3.89 -9.11
C THR A 115 13.83 2.55 -9.07
N GLU A 116 13.48 1.74 -8.09
CA GLU A 116 14.02 0.38 -7.98
C GLU A 116 13.45 -0.52 -9.07
N ARG A 117 14.16 -1.61 -9.36
CA ARG A 117 13.64 -2.63 -10.26
C ARG A 117 12.33 -3.20 -9.71
N PRO A 118 11.44 -3.69 -10.59
CA PRO A 118 10.20 -4.30 -10.11
C PRO A 118 10.51 -5.58 -9.34
N THR A 119 9.77 -5.79 -8.25
CA THR A 119 9.88 -7.03 -7.47
C THR A 119 8.96 -8.11 -8.00
N ARG A 120 8.10 -7.76 -8.95
CA ARG A 120 7.15 -8.68 -9.58
C ARG A 120 7.13 -8.48 -11.07
N TYR A 121 7.22 -9.61 -11.79
CA TYR A 121 6.96 -9.61 -13.22
C TYR A 121 5.50 -9.93 -13.45
N ARG A 122 4.77 -8.96 -14.03
CA ARG A 122 3.54 -9.34 -14.71
C ARG A 122 3.92 -9.83 -16.10
N LYS A 123 3.65 -11.10 -16.35
CA LYS A 123 3.52 -11.55 -17.71
C LYS A 123 2.32 -10.83 -18.31
N SER A 124 2.58 -9.96 -19.24
CA SER A 124 1.53 -9.34 -20.05
C SER A 124 0.74 -10.42 -20.78
#